data_95caac2c3f03f52d38f8204b5cc6b6d7
#
_entry.id   95caac2c3f03f52d38f8204b5cc6b6d7
#
_cell.length_a   1.000
_cell.length_b   1.000
_cell.length_c   1.000
_cell.angle_alpha   90.00
_cell.angle_beta   90.00
_cell.angle_gamma   90.00
#
_symmetry.space_group_name_H-M   'P 1'
#
loop_
_entity.id
_entity.type
_entity.pdbx_description
1 polymer ?
#
loop_
_entity_poly.entity_id
_entity_poly.type
_entity_poly.pdbx_seq_one_letter_code
_entity_poly.pdbx_strand_id
1 'polypeptide(L)'
;MLAVAARIGAPLGHDFCALSLSDNLKPWPVIERRLDAAAQAGFAIALYNPVSRARPWQLTSAVDRLRRHLPAATPVIFGRAVGRPDERVDVTTLETAADQSADMATLVIVGTRETRIIARPGYSPLVYTPRAAAEVSA
;
A
#
# COMPACT_ATOMS: atom_id res chain seq x y z
N MET A 1 1.20 6.06 -9.09
CA MET A 1 0.12 5.85 -8.10
C MET A 1 -1.23 5.63 -8.77
N LEU A 2 -1.77 6.62 -9.49
CA LEU A 2 -3.06 6.48 -10.15
C LEU A 2 -3.08 5.40 -11.23
N ALA A 3 -1.97 5.22 -11.94
CA ALA A 3 -1.87 4.18 -12.96
C ALA A 3 -1.95 2.77 -12.35
N VAL A 4 -1.34 2.55 -11.19
CA VAL A 4 -1.44 1.27 -10.46
C VAL A 4 -2.88 1.06 -10.01
N ALA A 5 -3.50 2.07 -9.43
CA ALA A 5 -4.89 1.99 -8.96
C ALA A 5 -5.84 1.66 -10.12
N ALA A 6 -5.66 2.31 -11.29
CA ALA A 6 -6.50 2.09 -12.45
C ALA A 6 -6.41 0.67 -13.01
N ARG A 7 -5.27 -0.02 -12.85
CA ARG A 7 -5.09 -1.40 -13.32
C ARG A 7 -5.84 -2.41 -12.46
N ILE A 8 -6.17 -2.08 -11.21
CA ILE A 8 -6.70 -3.06 -10.27
C ILE A 8 -8.12 -2.73 -9.77
N GLY A 9 -8.65 -1.58 -10.11
CA GLY A 9 -9.97 -1.15 -9.67
C GLY A 9 -9.96 0.24 -9.07
N ALA A 10 -10.44 0.39 -7.85
CA ALA A 10 -10.53 1.66 -7.14
C ALA A 10 -10.02 1.55 -5.69
N PRO A 11 -8.76 1.11 -5.47
CA PRO A 11 -8.23 1.04 -4.10
C PRO A 11 -8.09 2.42 -3.45
N LEU A 12 -8.00 3.49 -4.27
CA LEU A 12 -7.94 4.87 -3.83
C LEU A 12 -9.30 5.57 -3.95
N GLY A 13 -10.39 4.83 -3.84
CA GLY A 13 -11.75 5.33 -4.01
C GLY A 13 -12.25 6.24 -2.90
N HIS A 14 -11.55 6.30 -1.77
CA HIS A 14 -11.81 7.19 -0.65
C HIS A 14 -10.60 8.09 -0.43
N ASP A 15 -10.48 8.70 0.75
CA ASP A 15 -9.32 9.53 1.06
C ASP A 15 -8.02 8.72 1.07
N PHE A 16 -7.00 9.25 0.47
CA PHE A 16 -5.71 8.59 0.38
C PHE A 16 -4.58 9.60 0.50
N CYS A 17 -3.39 9.10 0.83
CA CYS A 17 -2.18 9.89 0.87
C CYS A 17 -1.03 9.14 0.20
N ALA A 18 0.00 9.87 -0.22
CA ALA A 18 1.21 9.32 -0.80
C ALA A 18 2.39 9.66 0.10
N LEU A 19 3.14 8.64 0.50
CA LEU A 19 4.28 8.76 1.39
C LEU A 19 5.53 8.17 0.75
N SER A 20 6.63 8.90 0.81
CA SER A 20 7.94 8.37 0.41
C SER A 20 8.58 7.62 1.57
N LEU A 21 9.09 6.42 1.30
CA LEU A 21 9.89 5.67 2.26
C LEU A 21 11.38 6.03 2.20
N SER A 22 11.76 6.99 1.37
CA SER A 22 13.15 7.47 1.32
C SER A 22 13.46 8.32 2.55
N ASP A 23 14.54 7.98 3.24
CA ASP A 23 15.05 8.73 4.38
C ASP A 23 16.26 9.62 4.02
N ASN A 24 16.48 9.88 2.75
CA ASN A 24 17.59 10.73 2.29
C ASN A 24 17.44 12.18 2.76
N LEU A 25 16.21 12.70 2.77
CA LEU A 25 15.91 14.09 3.10
C LEU A 25 15.18 14.27 4.42
N LYS A 26 14.81 13.17 5.08
CA LYS A 26 14.12 13.21 6.38
C LYS A 26 14.47 11.96 7.19
N PRO A 27 14.57 12.08 8.53
CA PRO A 27 14.86 10.94 9.39
C PRO A 27 13.76 9.88 9.33
N TRP A 28 14.14 8.62 9.48
CA TRP A 28 13.20 7.49 9.50
C TRP A 28 12.07 7.65 10.54
N PRO A 29 12.30 8.15 11.77
CA PRO A 29 11.22 8.39 12.72
C PRO A 29 10.11 9.32 12.22
N VAL A 30 10.42 10.25 11.33
CA VAL A 30 9.40 11.11 10.70
C VAL A 30 8.50 10.28 9.79
N ILE A 31 9.10 9.37 9.03
CA ILE A 31 8.35 8.44 8.15
C ILE A 31 7.45 7.55 9.00
N GLU A 32 7.98 6.99 10.09
CA GLU A 32 7.20 6.14 10.99
C GLU A 32 5.98 6.87 11.57
N ARG A 33 6.14 8.11 12.01
CA ARG A 33 5.03 8.92 12.52
C ARG A 33 3.96 9.17 11.46
N ARG A 34 4.38 9.40 10.22
CA ARG A 34 3.44 9.60 9.10
C ARG A 34 2.69 8.33 8.76
N LEU A 35 3.36 7.18 8.78
CA LEU A 35 2.71 5.88 8.58
C LEU A 35 1.66 5.63 9.67
N ASP A 36 2.01 5.85 10.94
CA ASP A 36 1.10 5.68 12.06
C ASP A 36 -0.13 6.59 11.90
N ALA A 37 0.10 7.86 11.64
CA ALA A 37 -0.98 8.84 11.51
C ALA A 37 -1.93 8.51 10.35
N ALA A 38 -1.39 8.15 9.20
CA ALA A 38 -2.19 7.80 8.03
C ALA A 38 -3.02 6.54 8.26
N ALA A 39 -2.42 5.51 8.86
CA ALA A 39 -3.12 4.26 9.17
C ALA A 39 -4.21 4.47 10.20
N GLN A 40 -3.93 5.21 11.28
CA GLN A 40 -4.90 5.51 12.33
C GLN A 40 -6.05 6.37 11.82
N ALA A 41 -5.77 7.30 10.92
CA ALA A 41 -6.80 8.16 10.34
C ALA A 41 -7.65 7.47 9.28
N GLY A 42 -7.28 6.27 8.83
CA GLY A 42 -8.06 5.51 7.85
C GLY A 42 -7.80 5.89 6.40
N PHE A 43 -6.66 6.52 6.09
CA PHE A 43 -6.27 6.78 4.71
C PHE A 43 -5.77 5.52 4.02
N ALA A 44 -6.16 5.31 2.76
CA ALA A 44 -5.39 4.42 1.88
C ALA A 44 -4.02 5.07 1.64
N ILE A 45 -2.96 4.28 1.62
CA ILE A 45 -1.59 4.79 1.60
C ILE A 45 -0.87 4.29 0.36
N ALA A 46 -0.38 5.21 -0.46
CA ALA A 46 0.52 4.89 -1.55
C ALA A 46 1.96 5.13 -1.10
N LEU A 47 2.78 4.08 -1.12
CA LEU A 47 4.18 4.12 -0.73
C LEU A 47 5.06 4.11 -1.97
N TYR A 48 5.91 5.11 -2.12
CA TYR A 48 6.89 5.16 -3.20
C TYR A 48 8.30 5.16 -2.63
N ASN A 49 9.29 4.84 -3.45
CA ASN A 49 10.67 4.56 -3.03
C ASN A 49 10.70 3.49 -1.92
N PRO A 50 10.06 2.31 -2.13
CA PRO A 50 9.90 1.33 -1.05
C PRO A 50 11.20 0.67 -0.62
N VAL A 51 12.18 0.57 -1.51
CA VAL A 51 13.50 0.03 -1.22
C VAL A 51 14.55 0.71 -2.10
N SER A 52 15.80 0.70 -1.64
CA SER A 52 16.96 1.05 -2.45
C SER A 52 18.05 0.03 -2.21
N ARG A 53 19.11 0.05 -3.03
CA ARG A 53 20.27 -0.85 -2.82
C ARG A 53 20.92 -0.65 -1.47
N ALA A 54 21.00 0.61 -1.02
CA ALA A 54 21.60 0.93 0.27
C ALA A 54 20.67 0.65 1.44
N ARG A 55 19.36 0.60 1.21
CA ARG A 55 18.34 0.46 2.26
C ARG A 55 17.23 -0.51 1.86
N PRO A 56 17.55 -1.82 1.80
CA PRO A 56 16.54 -2.82 1.40
C PRO A 56 15.49 -3.12 2.47
N TRP A 57 15.68 -2.63 3.70
CA TRP A 57 14.84 -2.92 4.87
C TRP A 57 13.60 -2.02 5.00
N GLN A 58 13.53 -0.93 4.23
CA GLN A 58 12.52 0.13 4.43
C GLN A 58 11.09 -0.39 4.31
N LEU A 59 10.80 -1.15 3.27
CA LEU A 59 9.44 -1.69 3.05
C LEU A 59 9.03 -2.64 4.17
N THR A 60 9.92 -3.56 4.56
CA THR A 60 9.64 -4.49 5.65
C THR A 60 9.33 -3.76 6.95
N SER A 61 10.13 -2.75 7.28
CA SER A 61 9.90 -1.92 8.47
C SER A 61 8.59 -1.17 8.41
N ALA A 62 8.24 -0.62 7.25
CA ALA A 62 6.96 0.07 7.04
C ALA A 62 5.78 -0.87 7.21
N VAL A 63 5.84 -2.06 6.63
CA VAL A 63 4.79 -3.09 6.76
C VAL A 63 4.63 -3.50 8.22
N ASP A 64 5.72 -3.75 8.93
CA ASP A 64 5.67 -4.09 10.36
C ASP A 64 5.02 -2.98 11.18
N ARG A 65 5.30 -1.72 10.84
CA ARG A 65 4.68 -0.58 11.50
C ARG A 65 3.18 -0.51 11.25
N LEU A 66 2.75 -0.71 10.01
CA LEU A 66 1.34 -0.68 9.62
C LEU A 66 0.54 -1.82 10.26
N ARG A 67 1.15 -2.97 10.47
CA ARG A 67 0.52 -4.11 11.17
C ARG A 67 0.08 -3.80 12.59
N ARG A 68 0.62 -2.77 13.21
CA ARG A 68 0.21 -2.32 14.54
C ARG A 68 -1.16 -1.66 14.54
N HIS A 69 -1.60 -1.17 13.39
CA HIS A 69 -2.82 -0.38 13.23
C HIS A 69 -3.88 -1.03 12.37
N LEU A 70 -3.50 -1.92 11.48
CA LEU A 70 -4.37 -2.48 10.46
C LEU A 70 -4.45 -4.00 10.58
N PRO A 71 -5.60 -4.62 10.24
CA PRO A 71 -5.73 -6.08 10.22
C PRO A 71 -4.74 -6.74 9.27
N ALA A 72 -4.34 -7.96 9.59
CA ALA A 72 -3.44 -8.75 8.74
C ALA A 72 -4.01 -8.99 7.34
N ALA A 73 -5.34 -9.04 7.20
CA ALA A 73 -6.02 -9.24 5.94
C ALA A 73 -6.18 -7.96 5.10
N THR A 74 -5.70 -6.82 5.58
CA THR A 74 -5.76 -5.56 4.81
C THR A 74 -5.08 -5.74 3.45
N PRO A 75 -5.76 -5.41 2.34
CA PRO A 75 -5.19 -5.58 1.01
C PRO A 75 -3.98 -4.69 0.77
N VAL A 76 -2.98 -5.25 0.10
CA VAL A 76 -1.78 -4.54 -0.33
C VAL A 76 -1.54 -4.83 -1.81
N ILE A 77 -1.27 -3.80 -2.58
CA ILE A 77 -1.06 -3.90 -4.02
C ILE A 77 0.38 -3.49 -4.34
N PHE A 78 1.07 -4.35 -5.10
CA PHE A 78 2.40 -4.06 -5.62
C PHE A 78 2.28 -3.80 -7.12
N GLY A 79 2.59 -2.60 -7.56
CA GLY A 79 2.64 -2.24 -8.98
C GLY A 79 4.06 -1.94 -9.40
N ARG A 80 4.61 -2.73 -10.34
CA ARG A 80 5.95 -2.56 -10.86
C ARG A 80 5.90 -2.17 -12.32
N ALA A 81 6.67 -1.14 -12.67
CA ALA A 81 6.86 -0.70 -14.06
C ALA A 81 5.54 -0.51 -14.83
N VAL A 82 4.49 -0.03 -14.16
CA VAL A 82 3.16 0.13 -14.76
C VAL A 82 3.23 1.10 -15.94
N GLY A 83 2.64 0.70 -17.07
CA GLY A 83 2.71 1.40 -18.34
C GLY A 83 3.88 0.97 -19.23
N ARG A 84 4.73 0.05 -18.77
CA ARG A 84 5.85 -0.50 -19.56
C ARG A 84 5.55 -1.94 -19.98
N PRO A 85 6.31 -2.50 -20.96
CA PRO A 85 6.09 -3.89 -21.41
C PRO A 85 6.26 -4.94 -20.32
N ASP A 86 7.07 -4.67 -19.29
CA ASP A 86 7.31 -5.56 -18.15
C ASP A 86 6.42 -5.23 -16.95
N GLU A 87 5.29 -4.57 -17.17
CA GLU A 87 4.32 -4.24 -16.14
C GLU A 87 3.87 -5.47 -15.34
N ARG A 88 3.84 -5.31 -14.02
CA ARG A 88 3.35 -6.33 -13.10
C ARG A 88 2.55 -5.69 -11.99
N VAL A 89 1.37 -6.24 -11.71
CA VAL A 89 0.52 -5.80 -10.59
C VAL A 89 0.10 -7.04 -9.81
N ASP A 90 0.47 -7.09 -8.53
CA ASP A 90 0.17 -8.19 -7.62
C ASP A 90 -0.67 -7.67 -6.45
N VAL A 91 -1.66 -8.46 -6.05
CA VAL A 91 -2.50 -8.19 -4.88
C VAL A 91 -2.16 -9.20 -3.79
N THR A 92 -1.89 -8.71 -2.61
CA THR A 92 -1.62 -9.52 -1.43
C THR A 92 -2.28 -8.88 -0.19
N THR A 93 -1.86 -9.27 0.99
CA THR A 93 -2.33 -8.71 2.26
C THR A 93 -1.15 -8.25 3.10
N LEU A 94 -1.39 -7.52 4.18
CA LEU A 94 -0.34 -7.11 5.12
C LEU A 94 0.39 -8.30 5.74
N GLU A 95 -0.30 -9.42 5.92
CA GLU A 95 0.28 -10.64 6.48
C GLU A 95 1.48 -11.14 5.66
N THR A 96 1.37 -11.06 4.32
CA THR A 96 2.38 -11.59 3.40
C THR A 96 3.13 -10.50 2.61
N ALA A 97 2.83 -9.24 2.85
CA ALA A 97 3.41 -8.15 2.07
C ALA A 97 4.95 -8.07 2.18
N ALA A 98 5.51 -8.41 3.33
CA ALA A 98 6.96 -8.38 3.54
C ALA A 98 7.71 -9.45 2.72
N ASP A 99 7.01 -10.49 2.26
CA ASP A 99 7.59 -11.57 1.45
C ASP A 99 7.65 -11.20 -0.04
N GLN A 100 7.02 -10.10 -0.45
CA GLN A 100 7.02 -9.65 -1.83
C GLN A 100 8.32 -8.93 -2.16
N SER A 101 8.84 -9.16 -3.35
CA SER A 101 10.00 -8.41 -3.84
C SER A 101 9.57 -7.04 -4.35
N ALA A 102 10.39 -6.05 -4.06
CA ALA A 102 10.19 -4.67 -4.53
C ALA A 102 11.52 -4.06 -4.92
N ASP A 103 11.48 -3.12 -5.86
CA ASP A 103 12.63 -2.35 -6.30
C ASP A 103 12.23 -0.88 -6.48
N MET A 104 13.10 -0.07 -7.06
CA MET A 104 12.84 1.35 -7.27
C MET A 104 11.73 1.64 -8.29
N ALA A 105 11.37 0.65 -9.12
CA ALA A 105 10.27 0.77 -10.07
C ALA A 105 8.93 0.30 -9.49
N THR A 106 8.89 -0.03 -8.20
CA THR A 106 7.71 -0.53 -7.50
C THR A 106 7.02 0.59 -6.73
N LEU A 107 5.69 0.59 -6.83
CA LEU A 107 4.81 1.39 -5.97
C LEU A 107 3.92 0.43 -5.19
N VAL A 108 3.71 0.73 -3.91
CA VAL A 108 2.90 -0.11 -3.02
C VAL A 108 1.69 0.70 -2.57
N ILE A 109 0.49 0.11 -2.69
CA ILE A 109 -0.73 0.70 -2.15
C ILE A 109 -1.22 -0.18 -1.01
N VAL A 110 -1.38 0.42 0.16
CA VAL A 110 -1.94 -0.24 1.35
C VAL A 110 -3.36 0.25 1.55
N GLY A 111 -4.31 -0.68 1.63
CA GLY A 111 -5.71 -0.35 1.85
C GLY A 111 -6.02 0.08 3.28
N THR A 112 -7.30 0.26 3.53
CA THR A 112 -7.86 0.55 4.85
C THR A 112 -8.59 -0.69 5.39
N ARG A 113 -9.19 -0.57 6.57
CA ARG A 113 -10.05 -1.62 7.13
C ARG A 113 -11.26 -1.92 6.25
N GLU A 114 -11.73 -0.94 5.47
CA GLU A 114 -12.87 -1.08 4.58
C GLU A 114 -12.50 -1.53 3.17
N THR A 115 -11.24 -1.55 2.82
CA THR A 115 -10.79 -1.98 1.48
C THR A 115 -11.14 -3.45 1.25
N ARG A 116 -11.68 -3.75 0.07
CA ARG A 116 -12.17 -5.08 -0.30
C ARG A 116 -11.44 -5.60 -1.52
N ILE A 117 -11.20 -6.91 -1.51
CA ILE A 117 -10.73 -7.66 -2.68
C ILE A 117 -11.93 -8.41 -3.25
N ILE A 118 -12.19 -8.24 -4.55
CA ILE A 118 -13.23 -8.96 -5.26
C ILE A 118 -12.57 -9.98 -6.16
N ALA A 119 -12.70 -11.26 -5.84
CA ALA A 119 -12.22 -12.34 -6.67
C ALA A 119 -13.04 -12.42 -7.97
N ARG A 120 -12.35 -12.64 -9.08
CA ARG A 120 -12.99 -12.83 -10.39
C ARG A 120 -12.45 -14.10 -11.02
N PRO A 121 -13.28 -15.17 -11.18
CA PRO A 121 -12.83 -16.40 -11.82
C PRO A 121 -12.22 -16.14 -13.20
N GLY A 122 -10.99 -16.61 -13.44
CA GLY A 122 -10.28 -16.44 -14.71
C GLY A 122 -9.66 -15.07 -14.94
N TYR A 123 -9.76 -14.14 -14.00
CA TYR A 123 -9.22 -12.77 -14.10
C TYR A 123 -8.51 -12.37 -12.80
N SER A 124 -7.66 -11.35 -12.90
CA SER A 124 -7.06 -10.75 -11.71
C SER A 124 -8.14 -10.17 -10.80
N PRO A 125 -7.98 -10.23 -9.47
CA PRO A 125 -8.95 -9.66 -8.56
C PRO A 125 -9.05 -8.15 -8.71
N LEU A 126 -10.20 -7.59 -8.37
CA LEU A 126 -10.37 -6.15 -8.22
C LEU A 126 -10.22 -5.76 -6.76
N VAL A 127 -9.70 -4.56 -6.51
CA VAL A 127 -9.58 -3.99 -5.18
C VAL A 127 -10.27 -2.64 -5.17
N TYR A 128 -11.08 -2.38 -4.16
CA TYR A 128 -11.70 -1.07 -4.00
C TYR A 128 -11.80 -0.68 -2.53
N THR A 129 -11.77 0.62 -2.28
CA THR A 129 -12.04 1.21 -0.98
C THR A 129 -13.35 1.97 -1.07
N PRO A 130 -14.37 1.60 -0.25
CA PRO A 130 -15.65 2.29 -0.26
C PRO A 130 -15.52 3.77 0.10
N ARG A 131 -16.36 4.61 -0.48
CA ARG A 131 -16.39 6.04 -0.18
C ARG A 131 -17.01 6.36 1.18
N ALA A 132 -17.83 5.48 1.70
CA ALA A 132 -18.41 5.61 3.02
C ALA A 132 -17.59 4.80 4.03
N ALA A 133 -17.10 5.46 5.07
CA ALA A 133 -16.44 4.81 6.20
C ALA A 133 -17.47 4.53 7.29
N ALA A 134 -17.37 3.36 7.93
CA ALA A 134 -18.16 3.07 9.10
C ALA A 134 -17.70 3.98 10.25
N GLU A 135 -18.68 4.55 11.01
CA GLU A 135 -18.33 5.24 12.25
C GLU A 135 -17.71 4.23 13.21
N VAL A 136 -16.55 4.58 13.74
CA VAL A 136 -15.96 3.84 14.84
C VAL A 136 -16.71 4.29 16.08
N SER A 137 -17.63 3.47 16.58
CA SER A 137 -18.21 3.69 17.89
C SER A 137 -17.08 3.64 18.92
N ALA A 138 -16.89 4.73 19.60
CA ALA A 138 -15.91 4.86 20.67
C ALA A 138 -16.15 3.82 21.77
#